data_cf690584d8953a3db91f5f90e6f67e34
#
_entry.id   cf690584d8953a3db91f5f90e6f67e34
#
_cell.length_a   1.000
_cell.length_b   1.000
_cell.length_c   1.000
_cell.angle_alpha   90.00
_cell.angle_beta   90.00
_cell.angle_gamma   90.00
#
_symmetry.space_group_name_H-M   'P 1'
#
loop_
_entity.id
_entity.type
_entity.pdbx_description
1 polymer ?
#
loop_
_entity_poly.entity_id
_entity_poly.type
_entity_poly.pdbx_seq_one_letter_code
_entity_poly.pdbx_strand_id
1 'polypeptide(L)'
;MNMVKRTWAEISLNAIEHNYNVIRNKVADDTKVCCVIKADGYGHGAVELSQIYEKLGADFFAVSNIDEGIEIRKSGSKLPIVILGYTPVSEAENLAEYDISQAVFSLEYAKELSEKCVEKDCICKMHIKVDSGMSRIGFMCQEFPRDEYSIEEICEACCLPNLEVEGLFTHFCVSDEDAEGREFTNKQYENFIHVRDSLKKRGVDISVVHCSNSGAIEDYPETCCDMVRAGIILYGLAPSSKLADRLDLVPAMTLKTVVAFVKEVQKGATISYGRTFTADRKMKIATVPIGYADGFIRQNAKDGYMTVNGKKAKIVGRICMDQTMLDVTDIEDVKTGDEVVVFGTGENGEPTADSLAENTGTINYETVCLVGKRVPRIYIKDGKIENVMYKL
;
A
#
# COMPACT_ATOMS: atom_id res chain seq x y z
N MET A 1 10.07 -24.24 -11.49
CA MET A 1 11.03 -23.99 -10.41
C MET A 1 10.55 -24.68 -9.15
N ASN A 2 11.35 -25.49 -8.47
CA ASN A 2 10.92 -26.08 -7.20
C ASN A 2 10.97 -25.02 -6.11
N MET A 3 9.81 -24.58 -5.65
CA MET A 3 9.68 -23.61 -4.55
C MET A 3 10.13 -24.24 -3.22
N VAL A 4 10.93 -23.52 -2.46
CA VAL A 4 11.25 -23.89 -1.07
C VAL A 4 10.05 -23.51 -0.19
N LYS A 5 9.24 -24.50 0.18
CA LYS A 5 8.08 -24.30 1.07
C LYS A 5 8.55 -24.08 2.54
N ARG A 6 8.87 -22.84 2.89
CA ARG A 6 9.12 -22.42 4.27
C ARG A 6 8.02 -21.45 4.74
N THR A 7 8.03 -20.24 4.24
CA THR A 7 7.03 -19.19 4.42
C THR A 7 6.95 -18.45 3.09
N TRP A 8 5.75 -18.18 2.59
CA TRP A 8 5.51 -17.50 1.31
C TRP A 8 4.20 -16.71 1.34
N ALA A 9 4.10 -15.70 0.50
CA ALA A 9 2.87 -14.96 0.26
C ALA A 9 2.31 -15.34 -1.13
N GLU A 10 1.12 -15.89 -1.17
CA GLU A 10 0.38 -16.10 -2.42
C GLU A 10 -0.35 -14.81 -2.79
N ILE A 11 -0.18 -14.36 -4.03
CA ILE A 11 -0.83 -13.18 -4.59
C ILE A 11 -1.78 -13.65 -5.68
N SER A 12 -3.08 -13.49 -5.42
CA SER A 12 -4.15 -13.86 -6.39
C SER A 12 -4.25 -12.79 -7.47
N LEU A 13 -3.83 -13.14 -8.69
CA LEU A 13 -3.97 -12.26 -9.85
C LEU A 13 -5.43 -12.09 -10.28
N ASN A 14 -6.28 -13.08 -10.02
CA ASN A 14 -7.72 -12.97 -10.22
C ASN A 14 -8.33 -11.90 -9.32
N ALA A 15 -7.92 -11.84 -8.03
CA ALA A 15 -8.36 -10.79 -7.11
C ALA A 15 -7.85 -9.42 -7.53
N ILE A 16 -6.58 -9.30 -7.95
CA ILE A 16 -6.01 -8.05 -8.48
C ILE A 16 -6.80 -7.55 -9.69
N GLU A 17 -7.10 -8.42 -10.65
CA GLU A 17 -7.89 -8.09 -11.84
C GLU A 17 -9.34 -7.69 -11.47
N HIS A 18 -9.97 -8.43 -10.57
CA HIS A 18 -11.30 -8.14 -10.07
C HIS A 18 -11.35 -6.75 -9.41
N ASN A 19 -10.46 -6.49 -8.45
CA ASN A 19 -10.42 -5.23 -7.71
C ASN A 19 -10.18 -4.02 -8.63
N TYR A 20 -9.26 -4.16 -9.60
CA TYR A 20 -9.03 -3.12 -10.60
C TYR A 20 -10.30 -2.82 -11.41
N ASN A 21 -11.02 -3.85 -11.85
CA ASN A 21 -12.25 -3.69 -12.62
C ASN A 21 -13.38 -3.06 -11.78
N VAL A 22 -13.49 -3.40 -10.49
CA VAL A 22 -14.41 -2.74 -9.55
C VAL A 22 -14.12 -1.24 -9.48
N ILE A 23 -12.85 -0.87 -9.34
CA ILE A 23 -12.41 0.53 -9.29
C ILE A 23 -12.69 1.24 -10.64
N ARG A 24 -12.32 0.62 -11.77
CA ARG A 24 -12.51 1.18 -13.09
C ARG A 24 -14.00 1.46 -13.39
N ASN A 25 -14.88 0.54 -12.99
CA ASN A 25 -16.33 0.67 -13.16
C ASN A 25 -16.97 1.68 -12.20
N LYS A 26 -16.27 2.09 -11.13
CA LYS A 26 -16.74 3.06 -10.14
C LYS A 26 -16.55 4.52 -10.60
N VAL A 27 -15.61 4.77 -11.50
CA VAL A 27 -15.27 6.12 -12.00
C VAL A 27 -15.66 6.26 -13.48
N ALA A 28 -15.80 7.51 -13.95
CA ALA A 28 -16.17 7.78 -15.34
C ALA A 28 -15.10 7.27 -16.34
N ASP A 29 -15.52 7.00 -17.57
CA ASP A 29 -14.64 6.42 -18.60
C ASP A 29 -13.45 7.32 -18.94
N ASP A 30 -13.62 8.63 -18.85
CA ASP A 30 -12.59 9.65 -19.11
C ASP A 30 -11.72 9.96 -17.87
N THR A 31 -12.09 9.47 -16.68
CA THR A 31 -11.27 9.62 -15.50
C THR A 31 -10.13 8.62 -15.50
N LYS A 32 -8.89 9.10 -15.43
CA LYS A 32 -7.69 8.26 -15.36
C LYS A 32 -7.61 7.50 -14.03
N VAL A 33 -7.08 6.29 -14.09
CA VAL A 33 -6.80 5.47 -12.90
C VAL A 33 -5.30 5.40 -12.67
N CYS A 34 -4.84 6.06 -11.60
CA CYS A 34 -3.48 5.95 -11.10
C CYS A 34 -3.41 4.82 -10.07
N CYS A 35 -2.66 3.76 -10.39
CA CYS A 35 -2.38 2.68 -9.46
C CYS A 35 -1.24 3.05 -8.52
N VAL A 36 -1.51 3.13 -7.21
CA VAL A 36 -0.50 3.43 -6.18
C VAL A 36 0.20 2.14 -5.80
N ILE A 37 1.44 1.98 -6.28
CA ILE A 37 2.25 0.75 -6.14
C ILE A 37 3.53 0.95 -5.31
N LYS A 38 3.57 2.02 -4.51
CA LYS A 38 4.66 2.28 -3.54
C LYS A 38 4.78 1.17 -2.49
N ALA A 39 5.86 1.16 -1.73
CA ALA A 39 6.17 0.15 -0.72
C ALA A 39 6.07 -1.27 -1.29
N ASP A 40 6.68 -1.47 -2.48
CA ASP A 40 6.65 -2.74 -3.20
C ASP A 40 5.22 -3.25 -3.48
N GLY A 41 4.34 -2.35 -3.99
CA GLY A 41 2.94 -2.68 -4.20
C GLY A 41 2.23 -3.04 -2.89
N TYR A 42 2.45 -2.26 -1.82
CA TYR A 42 1.95 -2.59 -0.47
C TYR A 42 2.33 -4.03 -0.05
N GLY A 43 3.56 -4.43 -0.35
CA GLY A 43 4.07 -5.76 -0.06
C GLY A 43 3.68 -6.86 -1.05
N HIS A 44 2.90 -6.56 -2.10
CA HIS A 44 2.44 -7.54 -3.07
C HIS A 44 3.39 -7.75 -4.26
N GLY A 45 4.42 -6.89 -4.42
CA GLY A 45 5.37 -6.94 -5.53
C GLY A 45 5.05 -5.95 -6.65
N ALA A 46 5.64 -4.74 -6.58
CA ALA A 46 5.33 -3.64 -7.49
C ALA A 46 5.68 -3.93 -8.95
N VAL A 47 6.80 -4.59 -9.21
CA VAL A 47 7.28 -4.90 -10.57
C VAL A 47 6.28 -5.81 -11.31
N GLU A 48 5.86 -6.90 -10.69
CA GLU A 48 4.91 -7.83 -11.29
C GLU A 48 3.54 -7.18 -11.48
N LEU A 49 3.06 -6.47 -10.44
CA LEU A 49 1.76 -5.82 -10.49
C LEU A 49 1.71 -4.66 -11.48
N SER A 50 2.82 -3.92 -11.68
CA SER A 50 2.85 -2.85 -12.70
C SER A 50 2.54 -3.37 -14.09
N GLN A 51 3.12 -4.53 -14.45
CA GLN A 51 2.87 -5.17 -15.75
C GLN A 51 1.41 -5.64 -15.92
N ILE A 52 0.79 -6.04 -14.80
CA ILE A 52 -0.61 -6.49 -14.79
C ILE A 52 -1.54 -5.30 -14.90
N TYR A 53 -1.35 -4.25 -14.10
CA TYR A 53 -2.17 -3.04 -14.15
C TYR A 53 -2.06 -2.32 -15.50
N GLU A 54 -0.87 -2.30 -16.12
CA GLU A 54 -0.67 -1.75 -17.47
C GLU A 54 -1.51 -2.50 -18.50
N LYS A 55 -1.56 -3.84 -18.44
CA LYS A 55 -2.42 -4.69 -19.29
C LYS A 55 -3.91 -4.50 -19.03
N LEU A 56 -4.29 -4.17 -17.81
CA LEU A 56 -5.68 -3.90 -17.42
C LEU A 56 -6.14 -2.50 -17.81
N GLY A 57 -5.23 -1.62 -18.28
CA GLY A 57 -5.54 -0.27 -18.74
C GLY A 57 -5.37 0.81 -17.68
N ALA A 58 -4.46 0.63 -16.73
CA ALA A 58 -4.04 1.71 -15.84
C ALA A 58 -3.41 2.85 -16.64
N ASP A 59 -3.59 4.09 -16.17
CA ASP A 59 -3.10 5.29 -16.87
C ASP A 59 -1.81 5.85 -16.24
N PHE A 60 -1.63 5.66 -14.95
CA PHE A 60 -0.50 6.18 -14.17
C PHE A 60 -0.08 5.20 -13.09
N PHE A 61 1.19 5.32 -12.67
CA PHE A 61 1.66 4.75 -11.41
C PHE A 61 2.05 5.84 -10.41
N ALA A 62 1.84 5.58 -9.13
CA ALA A 62 2.33 6.44 -8.06
C ALA A 62 3.21 5.65 -7.10
N VAL A 63 4.40 6.22 -6.83
CA VAL A 63 5.42 5.63 -5.95
C VAL A 63 5.81 6.61 -4.84
N SER A 64 6.64 6.16 -3.89
CA SER A 64 7.06 6.97 -2.75
C SER A 64 8.41 7.68 -2.96
N ASN A 65 9.30 7.07 -3.73
CA ASN A 65 10.67 7.55 -3.94
C ASN A 65 11.17 7.18 -5.33
N ILE A 66 12.34 7.73 -5.69
CA ILE A 66 12.96 7.57 -7.01
C ILE A 66 13.37 6.12 -7.30
N ASP A 67 13.85 5.36 -6.32
CA ASP A 67 14.30 3.99 -6.52
C ASP A 67 13.15 3.07 -6.92
N GLU A 68 11.96 3.22 -6.28
CA GLU A 68 10.74 2.52 -6.67
C GLU A 68 10.32 2.84 -8.11
N GLY A 69 10.38 4.12 -8.51
CA GLY A 69 10.07 4.55 -9.87
C GLY A 69 11.04 3.97 -10.90
N ILE A 70 12.34 3.99 -10.62
CA ILE A 70 13.38 3.42 -11.47
C ILE A 70 13.21 1.89 -11.61
N GLU A 71 12.88 1.19 -10.53
CA GLU A 71 12.62 -0.26 -10.56
C GLU A 71 11.46 -0.58 -11.52
N ILE A 72 10.35 0.16 -11.44
CA ILE A 72 9.20 0.01 -12.33
C ILE A 72 9.58 0.34 -13.78
N ARG A 73 10.31 1.44 -14.01
CA ARG A 73 10.75 1.81 -15.35
C ARG A 73 11.68 0.77 -15.97
N LYS A 74 12.64 0.25 -15.20
CA LYS A 74 13.56 -0.83 -15.62
C LYS A 74 12.86 -2.15 -15.90
N SER A 75 11.69 -2.40 -15.29
CA SER A 75 10.87 -3.58 -15.61
C SER A 75 10.17 -3.49 -16.97
N GLY A 76 10.26 -2.33 -17.65
CA GLY A 76 9.77 -2.11 -19.02
C GLY A 76 8.48 -1.30 -19.11
N SER A 77 7.89 -0.87 -17.99
CA SER A 77 6.67 -0.04 -18.00
C SER A 77 6.91 1.29 -18.72
N LYS A 78 5.91 1.74 -19.49
CA LYS A 78 5.89 3.01 -20.23
C LYS A 78 4.89 4.00 -19.67
N LEU A 79 4.06 3.61 -18.71
CA LEU A 79 3.09 4.52 -18.11
C LEU A 79 3.78 5.66 -17.38
N PRO A 80 3.18 6.86 -17.31
CA PRO A 80 3.65 7.94 -16.45
C PRO A 80 3.76 7.47 -15.00
N ILE A 81 4.82 7.92 -14.32
CA ILE A 81 5.08 7.60 -12.91
C ILE A 81 5.21 8.89 -12.14
N VAL A 82 4.49 9.04 -11.02
CA VAL A 82 4.61 10.18 -10.13
C VAL A 82 5.12 9.78 -8.76
N ILE A 83 6.14 10.48 -8.26
CA ILE A 83 6.59 10.36 -6.86
C ILE A 83 5.73 11.27 -6.00
N LEU A 84 5.03 10.69 -5.01
CA LEU A 84 4.13 11.43 -4.11
C LEU A 84 4.84 12.11 -2.92
N GLY A 85 6.13 11.86 -2.75
CA GLY A 85 6.93 12.31 -1.63
C GLY A 85 8.14 13.16 -2.04
N TYR A 86 9.08 13.28 -1.12
CA TYR A 86 10.33 14.01 -1.31
C TYR A 86 11.36 13.17 -2.08
N THR A 87 12.05 13.83 -3.01
CA THR A 87 13.27 13.33 -3.68
C THR A 87 14.36 14.37 -3.53
N PRO A 88 15.60 14.02 -3.15
CA PRO A 88 16.71 14.96 -3.15
C PRO A 88 16.90 15.59 -4.54
N VAL A 89 17.14 16.89 -4.61
CA VAL A 89 17.32 17.59 -5.89
C VAL A 89 18.55 17.10 -6.68
N SER A 90 19.50 16.42 -6.01
CA SER A 90 20.62 15.73 -6.67
C SER A 90 20.16 14.66 -7.65
N GLU A 91 18.94 14.16 -7.53
CA GLU A 91 18.34 13.13 -8.39
C GLU A 91 17.68 13.69 -9.66
N ALA A 92 17.82 14.97 -9.96
CA ALA A 92 17.18 15.62 -11.12
C ALA A 92 17.51 14.90 -12.46
N GLU A 93 18.77 14.45 -12.64
CA GLU A 93 19.15 13.66 -13.83
C GLU A 93 18.37 12.33 -13.91
N ASN A 94 18.23 11.63 -12.80
CA ASN A 94 17.49 10.37 -12.75
C ASN A 94 15.99 10.60 -12.96
N LEU A 95 15.41 11.66 -12.40
CA LEU A 95 14.00 12.01 -12.67
C LEU A 95 13.76 12.22 -14.17
N ALA A 96 14.65 12.97 -14.84
CA ALA A 96 14.56 13.23 -16.26
C ALA A 96 14.87 11.97 -17.11
N GLU A 97 15.95 11.23 -16.83
CA GLU A 97 16.36 10.04 -17.58
C GLU A 97 15.27 8.96 -17.57
N TYR A 98 14.66 8.73 -16.41
CA TYR A 98 13.64 7.69 -16.25
C TYR A 98 12.21 8.22 -16.49
N ASP A 99 12.04 9.47 -16.90
CA ASP A 99 10.74 10.11 -17.14
C ASP A 99 9.77 9.91 -15.96
N ILE A 100 10.19 10.36 -14.77
CA ILE A 100 9.46 10.25 -13.52
C ILE A 100 9.11 11.64 -13.02
N SER A 101 7.81 11.90 -12.82
CA SER A 101 7.31 13.19 -12.34
C SER A 101 7.49 13.31 -10.82
N GLN A 102 7.89 14.50 -10.36
CA GLN A 102 8.16 14.78 -8.95
C GLN A 102 7.06 15.62 -8.31
N ALA A 103 6.62 15.26 -7.11
CA ALA A 103 5.79 16.14 -6.29
C ALA A 103 6.59 17.37 -5.83
N VAL A 104 6.13 18.56 -6.21
CA VAL A 104 6.69 19.85 -5.77
C VAL A 104 5.76 20.45 -4.72
N PHE A 105 6.27 20.70 -3.53
CA PHE A 105 5.47 20.99 -2.33
C PHE A 105 5.83 22.31 -1.64
N SER A 106 6.85 23.04 -2.12
CA SER A 106 7.20 24.39 -1.71
C SER A 106 7.96 25.11 -2.82
N LEU A 107 7.93 26.44 -2.78
CA LEU A 107 8.68 27.28 -3.72
C LEU A 107 10.20 27.12 -3.58
N GLU A 108 10.69 26.94 -2.34
CA GLU A 108 12.10 26.69 -2.08
C GLU A 108 12.58 25.42 -2.77
N TYR A 109 11.85 24.29 -2.56
CA TYR A 109 12.16 23.03 -3.23
C TYR A 109 12.08 23.14 -4.77
N ALA A 110 11.10 23.89 -5.29
CA ALA A 110 10.97 24.12 -6.72
C ALA A 110 12.19 24.87 -7.30
N LYS A 111 12.68 25.90 -6.59
CA LYS A 111 13.87 26.68 -7.00
C LYS A 111 15.12 25.80 -7.00
N GLU A 112 15.36 25.05 -5.93
CA GLU A 112 16.52 24.15 -5.84
C GLU A 112 16.49 23.08 -6.95
N LEU A 113 15.31 22.49 -7.23
CA LEU A 113 15.16 21.50 -8.29
C LEU A 113 15.39 22.12 -9.67
N SER A 114 14.83 23.31 -9.93
CA SER A 114 15.02 24.05 -11.18
C SER A 114 16.50 24.40 -11.43
N GLU A 115 17.19 24.94 -10.41
CA GLU A 115 18.62 25.24 -10.48
C GLU A 115 19.42 24.00 -10.83
N LYS A 116 19.09 22.86 -10.22
CA LYS A 116 19.77 21.59 -10.49
C LYS A 116 19.46 21.10 -11.91
N CYS A 117 18.22 21.23 -12.39
CA CYS A 117 17.85 20.87 -13.76
C CYS A 117 18.60 21.74 -14.79
N VAL A 118 18.76 23.04 -14.53
CA VAL A 118 19.56 23.94 -15.40
C VAL A 118 21.03 23.54 -15.38
N GLU A 119 21.61 23.26 -14.20
CA GLU A 119 23.01 22.79 -14.06
C GLU A 119 23.26 21.51 -14.85
N LYS A 120 22.29 20.60 -14.88
CA LYS A 120 22.36 19.28 -15.51
C LYS A 120 21.86 19.21 -16.94
N ASP A 121 21.40 20.35 -17.50
CA ASP A 121 20.79 20.44 -18.83
C ASP A 121 19.67 19.39 -19.05
N CYS A 122 18.80 19.24 -18.06
CA CYS A 122 17.69 18.32 -18.09
C CYS A 122 16.37 19.03 -17.75
N ILE A 123 15.22 18.40 -18.04
CA ILE A 123 13.88 18.91 -17.73
C ILE A 123 13.20 17.89 -16.82
N CYS A 124 12.66 18.35 -15.69
CA CYS A 124 11.87 17.53 -14.78
C CYS A 124 10.37 17.87 -14.88
N LYS A 125 9.54 16.85 -15.03
CA LYS A 125 8.09 16.96 -14.86
C LYS A 125 7.72 17.10 -13.40
N MET A 126 6.71 17.91 -13.11
CA MET A 126 6.28 18.08 -11.72
C MET A 126 4.77 18.03 -11.56
N HIS A 127 4.34 17.49 -10.43
CA HIS A 127 2.99 17.64 -9.89
C HIS A 127 3.01 18.56 -8.69
N ILE A 128 2.32 19.69 -8.75
CA ILE A 128 2.19 20.62 -7.64
C ILE A 128 1.37 19.96 -6.54
N LYS A 129 1.95 19.87 -5.34
CA LYS A 129 1.26 19.33 -4.15
C LYS A 129 0.67 20.47 -3.33
N VAL A 130 -0.66 20.47 -3.22
CA VAL A 130 -1.42 21.38 -2.35
C VAL A 130 -1.70 20.70 -1.02
N ASP A 131 -1.44 21.38 0.08
CA ASP A 131 -1.92 20.99 1.41
C ASP A 131 -3.23 21.71 1.70
N SER A 132 -4.32 21.01 1.48
CA SER A 132 -5.68 21.51 1.70
C SER A 132 -6.24 21.16 3.09
N GLY A 133 -5.40 20.57 3.99
CA GLY A 133 -5.81 20.22 5.35
C GLY A 133 -5.17 18.96 5.94
N MET A 134 -4.28 18.26 5.21
CA MET A 134 -3.58 17.09 5.75
C MET A 134 -2.36 17.47 6.62
N SER A 135 -1.78 18.65 6.44
CA SER A 135 -0.65 19.18 7.19
C SER A 135 0.59 18.28 7.21
N ARG A 136 0.89 17.64 6.05
CA ARG A 136 2.05 16.76 5.88
C ARG A 136 3.12 17.36 4.99
N ILE A 137 2.82 17.66 3.74
CA ILE A 137 3.63 18.38 2.76
C ILE A 137 2.71 19.08 1.76
N GLY A 138 3.14 20.18 1.15
CA GLY A 138 2.39 20.93 0.12
C GLY A 138 2.35 22.41 0.39
N PHE A 139 2.07 23.17 -0.66
CA PHE A 139 1.74 24.59 -0.52
C PHE A 139 0.49 24.72 0.33
N MET A 140 0.57 25.45 1.43
CA MET A 140 -0.50 25.53 2.41
C MET A 140 -1.69 26.34 1.87
N CYS A 141 -2.83 25.68 1.68
CA CYS A 141 -4.05 26.26 1.15
C CYS A 141 -5.26 25.71 1.93
N GLN A 142 -5.41 26.13 3.19
CA GLN A 142 -6.39 25.61 4.14
C GLN A 142 -7.42 26.67 4.57
N GLU A 143 -7.12 27.97 4.41
CA GLU A 143 -7.95 29.08 4.90
C GLU A 143 -7.94 30.29 3.96
N PHE A 144 -8.92 30.39 3.05
CA PHE A 144 -9.08 31.58 2.21
C PHE A 144 -9.78 32.73 2.95
N PRO A 145 -9.34 33.99 2.69
CA PRO A 145 -8.31 34.42 1.72
C PRO A 145 -6.87 34.46 2.25
N ARG A 146 -6.59 33.92 3.43
CA ARG A 146 -5.24 33.99 4.05
C ARG A 146 -4.16 33.31 3.20
N ASP A 147 -4.52 32.26 2.46
CA ASP A 147 -3.59 31.42 1.71
C ASP A 147 -3.33 31.92 0.27
N GLU A 148 -3.76 33.15 -0.06
CA GLU A 148 -3.51 33.76 -1.39
C GLU A 148 -2.01 33.82 -1.72
N TYR A 149 -1.16 34.04 -0.73
CA TYR A 149 0.29 34.01 -0.87
C TYR A 149 0.80 32.67 -1.40
N SER A 150 0.26 31.56 -0.95
CA SER A 150 0.64 30.22 -1.45
C SER A 150 0.29 30.02 -2.93
N ILE A 151 -0.77 30.65 -3.41
CA ILE A 151 -1.12 30.62 -4.84
C ILE A 151 -0.10 31.41 -5.66
N GLU A 152 0.40 32.54 -5.14
CA GLU A 152 1.48 33.31 -5.77
C GLU A 152 2.76 32.49 -5.84
N GLU A 153 3.13 31.80 -4.76
CA GLU A 153 4.29 30.92 -4.73
C GLU A 153 4.16 29.75 -5.74
N ILE A 154 2.95 29.16 -5.88
CA ILE A 154 2.69 28.12 -6.89
C ILE A 154 2.88 28.71 -8.31
N CYS A 155 2.34 29.90 -8.59
CA CYS A 155 2.52 30.54 -9.87
C CYS A 155 4.00 30.80 -10.19
N GLU A 156 4.78 31.26 -9.20
CA GLU A 156 6.23 31.44 -9.33
C GLU A 156 6.92 30.09 -9.62
N ALA A 157 6.59 29.02 -8.89
CA ALA A 157 7.13 27.68 -9.11
C ALA A 157 6.83 27.18 -10.52
N CYS A 158 5.62 27.45 -11.06
CA CYS A 158 5.22 27.04 -12.40
C CYS A 158 5.98 27.79 -13.52
N CYS A 159 6.61 28.94 -13.21
CA CYS A 159 7.37 29.74 -14.18
C CYS A 159 8.88 29.45 -14.13
N LEU A 160 9.36 28.58 -13.25
CA LEU A 160 10.77 28.27 -13.11
C LEU A 160 11.31 27.51 -14.32
N PRO A 161 12.54 27.81 -14.79
CA PRO A 161 13.12 27.14 -15.93
C PRO A 161 13.34 25.64 -15.67
N ASN A 162 13.27 24.85 -16.74
CA ASN A 162 13.54 23.41 -16.73
C ASN A 162 12.61 22.57 -15.79
N LEU A 163 11.46 23.15 -15.39
CA LEU A 163 10.36 22.43 -14.75
C LEU A 163 9.12 22.46 -15.65
N GLU A 164 8.57 21.29 -15.93
CA GLU A 164 7.34 21.13 -16.71
C GLU A 164 6.17 20.78 -15.78
N VAL A 165 5.13 21.61 -15.76
CA VAL A 165 3.94 21.37 -14.92
C VAL A 165 3.06 20.32 -15.59
N GLU A 166 2.98 19.14 -15.04
CA GLU A 166 2.13 18.04 -15.51
C GLU A 166 0.84 17.96 -14.69
N GLY A 167 0.91 18.12 -13.39
CA GLY A 167 -0.25 17.89 -12.54
C GLY A 167 -0.37 18.80 -11.31
N LEU A 168 -1.56 18.74 -10.71
CA LEU A 168 -1.91 19.38 -9.44
C LEU A 168 -2.65 18.38 -8.55
N PHE A 169 -2.23 18.25 -7.29
CA PHE A 169 -2.89 17.31 -6.40
C PHE A 169 -2.93 17.71 -4.93
N THR A 170 -3.93 17.15 -4.23
CA THR A 170 -4.00 17.15 -2.78
C THR A 170 -4.21 15.73 -2.24
N HIS A 171 -4.36 15.58 -0.93
CA HIS A 171 -4.67 14.30 -0.29
C HIS A 171 -5.64 14.50 0.86
N PHE A 172 -6.77 13.79 0.82
CA PHE A 172 -7.75 13.80 1.88
C PHE A 172 -7.28 12.98 3.07
N CYS A 173 -7.52 13.48 4.27
CA CYS A 173 -7.03 12.85 5.50
C CYS A 173 -8.10 12.06 6.27
N VAL A 174 -9.39 12.27 5.96
CA VAL A 174 -10.52 11.65 6.66
C VAL A 174 -11.62 11.18 5.70
N SER A 175 -11.28 10.95 4.43
CA SER A 175 -12.23 10.46 3.43
C SER A 175 -12.70 9.01 3.65
N ASP A 176 -12.08 8.31 4.59
CA ASP A 176 -12.38 6.95 5.03
C ASP A 176 -13.10 6.89 6.41
N GLU A 177 -13.49 8.06 6.94
CA GLU A 177 -14.19 8.19 8.23
C GLU A 177 -15.71 8.25 8.10
N ASP A 178 -16.27 7.87 6.95
CA ASP A 178 -17.70 7.89 6.62
C ASP A 178 -18.35 9.28 6.87
N ALA A 179 -19.52 9.33 7.51
CA ALA A 179 -20.25 10.57 7.77
C ALA A 179 -19.46 11.58 8.63
N GLU A 180 -18.65 11.11 9.55
CA GLU A 180 -17.83 11.95 10.43
C GLU A 180 -16.73 12.72 9.67
N GLY A 181 -16.18 12.12 8.61
CA GLY A 181 -15.15 12.76 7.78
C GLY A 181 -15.69 13.68 6.69
N ARG A 182 -16.99 13.64 6.39
CA ARG A 182 -17.58 14.27 5.21
C ARG A 182 -17.42 15.79 5.17
N GLU A 183 -17.71 16.47 6.26
CA GLU A 183 -17.60 17.94 6.34
C GLU A 183 -16.16 18.41 6.07
N PHE A 184 -15.18 17.75 6.70
CA PHE A 184 -13.79 18.14 6.54
C PHE A 184 -13.24 17.75 5.16
N THR A 185 -13.61 16.60 4.62
CA THR A 185 -13.22 16.19 3.27
C THR A 185 -13.77 17.16 2.21
N ASN A 186 -15.02 17.59 2.35
CA ASN A 186 -15.62 18.60 1.48
C ASN A 186 -14.87 19.93 1.57
N LYS A 187 -14.52 20.38 2.78
CA LYS A 187 -13.70 21.59 2.97
C LYS A 187 -12.32 21.45 2.30
N GLN A 188 -11.66 20.30 2.45
CA GLN A 188 -10.38 20.04 1.75
C GLN A 188 -10.55 20.12 0.22
N TYR A 189 -11.63 19.57 -0.31
CA TYR A 189 -11.95 19.62 -1.73
C TYR A 189 -12.21 21.05 -2.21
N GLU A 190 -13.04 21.80 -1.50
CA GLU A 190 -13.33 23.22 -1.81
C GLU A 190 -12.04 24.07 -1.85
N ASN A 191 -11.17 23.91 -0.85
CA ASN A 191 -9.87 24.58 -0.82
C ASN A 191 -9.03 24.22 -2.06
N PHE A 192 -8.96 22.94 -2.40
CA PHE A 192 -8.20 22.45 -3.53
C PHE A 192 -8.74 22.99 -4.88
N ILE A 193 -10.05 22.96 -5.07
CA ILE A 193 -10.71 23.49 -6.27
C ILE A 193 -10.49 25.00 -6.40
N HIS A 194 -10.51 25.72 -5.28
CA HIS A 194 -10.20 27.15 -5.31
C HIS A 194 -8.77 27.43 -5.81
N VAL A 195 -7.78 26.64 -5.38
CA VAL A 195 -6.40 26.74 -5.91
C VAL A 195 -6.37 26.47 -7.39
N ARG A 196 -6.97 25.36 -7.88
CA ARG A 196 -7.05 25.01 -9.30
C ARG A 196 -7.63 26.16 -10.12
N ASP A 197 -8.78 26.70 -9.70
CA ASP A 197 -9.49 27.75 -10.43
C ASP A 197 -8.72 29.08 -10.41
N SER A 198 -8.01 29.37 -9.32
CA SER A 198 -7.16 30.55 -9.20
C SER A 198 -5.94 30.47 -10.11
N LEU A 199 -5.30 29.31 -10.20
CA LEU A 199 -4.19 29.07 -11.13
C LEU A 199 -4.63 29.19 -12.58
N LYS A 200 -5.78 28.61 -12.95
CA LYS A 200 -6.35 28.72 -14.30
C LYS A 200 -6.64 30.18 -14.68
N LYS A 201 -7.20 30.98 -13.77
CA LYS A 201 -7.43 32.42 -13.99
C LYS A 201 -6.13 33.22 -14.20
N ARG A 202 -5.01 32.75 -13.68
CA ARG A 202 -3.67 33.34 -13.83
C ARG A 202 -2.90 32.80 -15.03
N GLY A 203 -3.56 31.94 -15.86
CA GLY A 203 -2.99 31.40 -17.10
C GLY A 203 -2.08 30.19 -16.89
N VAL A 204 -2.10 29.55 -15.71
CA VAL A 204 -1.42 28.28 -15.50
C VAL A 204 -2.33 27.15 -15.96
N ASP A 205 -1.91 26.46 -17.03
CA ASP A 205 -2.61 25.28 -17.57
C ASP A 205 -2.02 24.00 -16.96
N ILE A 206 -2.89 23.12 -16.46
CA ILE A 206 -2.51 21.89 -15.75
C ILE A 206 -3.28 20.73 -16.37
N SER A 207 -2.53 19.76 -16.88
CA SER A 207 -3.07 18.64 -17.66
C SER A 207 -3.78 17.59 -16.80
N VAL A 208 -3.36 17.39 -15.52
CA VAL A 208 -3.88 16.33 -14.66
C VAL A 208 -4.15 16.84 -13.25
N VAL A 209 -5.41 17.01 -12.91
CA VAL A 209 -5.84 17.40 -11.56
C VAL A 209 -6.35 16.18 -10.82
N HIS A 210 -5.83 15.91 -9.60
CA HIS A 210 -6.21 14.72 -8.85
C HIS A 210 -6.21 14.91 -7.33
N CYS A 211 -7.27 14.44 -6.66
CA CYS A 211 -7.40 14.53 -5.21
C CYS A 211 -7.86 13.22 -4.56
N SER A 212 -8.73 12.43 -5.22
CA SER A 212 -9.31 11.21 -4.67
C SER A 212 -8.26 10.15 -4.36
N ASN A 213 -8.28 9.66 -3.12
CA ASN A 213 -7.59 8.46 -2.65
C ASN A 213 -8.58 7.29 -2.60
N SER A 214 -8.19 6.14 -2.04
CA SER A 214 -9.04 4.94 -1.94
C SER A 214 -10.40 5.22 -1.28
N GLY A 215 -10.45 5.92 -0.15
CA GLY A 215 -11.69 6.26 0.53
C GLY A 215 -12.57 7.21 -0.29
N ALA A 216 -11.97 8.20 -0.96
CA ALA A 216 -12.72 9.13 -1.78
C ALA A 216 -13.28 8.49 -3.06
N ILE A 217 -12.60 7.50 -3.65
CA ILE A 217 -13.12 6.72 -4.78
C ILE A 217 -14.44 6.02 -4.40
N GLU A 218 -14.53 5.55 -3.17
CA GLU A 218 -15.71 4.85 -2.67
C GLU A 218 -16.90 5.80 -2.44
N ASP A 219 -16.67 6.93 -1.75
CA ASP A 219 -17.76 7.74 -1.15
C ASP A 219 -17.90 9.16 -1.70
N TYR A 220 -16.96 9.66 -2.53
CA TYR A 220 -16.94 11.05 -3.01
C TYR A 220 -16.76 11.13 -4.54
N PRO A 221 -17.73 10.66 -5.35
CA PRO A 221 -17.62 10.62 -6.80
C PRO A 221 -17.37 12.02 -7.43
N GLU A 222 -17.84 13.09 -6.77
CA GLU A 222 -17.62 14.48 -7.19
C GLU A 222 -16.16 14.92 -7.14
N THR A 223 -15.30 14.17 -6.44
CA THR A 223 -13.88 14.52 -6.25
C THR A 223 -12.94 13.82 -7.24
N CYS A 224 -13.45 13.03 -8.19
CA CYS A 224 -12.61 12.22 -9.09
C CYS A 224 -11.69 13.08 -9.97
N CYS A 225 -12.08 14.31 -10.35
CA CYS A 225 -11.31 15.19 -11.24
C CYS A 225 -10.83 14.46 -12.50
N ASP A 226 -9.61 14.76 -12.99
CA ASP A 226 -9.05 14.10 -14.18
C ASP A 226 -8.48 12.71 -13.87
N MET A 227 -8.12 12.45 -12.60
CA MET A 227 -7.49 11.19 -12.21
C MET A 227 -7.78 10.84 -10.75
N VAL A 228 -8.02 9.55 -10.49
CA VAL A 228 -8.10 9.00 -9.12
C VAL A 228 -6.84 8.20 -8.78
N ARG A 229 -6.51 8.12 -7.49
CA ARG A 229 -5.35 7.36 -6.99
C ARG A 229 -5.80 6.19 -6.14
N ALA A 230 -5.99 5.04 -6.79
CA ALA A 230 -6.32 3.80 -6.14
C ALA A 230 -5.09 3.24 -5.39
N GLY A 231 -5.22 3.01 -4.10
CA GLY A 231 -4.19 2.43 -3.24
C GLY A 231 -4.63 1.09 -2.69
N ILE A 232 -4.95 1.02 -1.40
CA ILE A 232 -5.24 -0.23 -0.70
C ILE A 232 -6.38 -1.05 -1.33
N ILE A 233 -7.35 -0.41 -1.96
CA ILE A 233 -8.47 -1.06 -2.64
C ILE A 233 -8.03 -1.90 -3.86
N LEU A 234 -6.89 -1.60 -4.48
CA LEU A 234 -6.30 -2.43 -5.52
C LEU A 234 -5.92 -3.82 -5.01
N TYR A 235 -5.57 -3.91 -3.74
CA TYR A 235 -5.13 -5.13 -3.07
C TYR A 235 -6.26 -5.86 -2.35
N GLY A 236 -7.50 -5.36 -2.52
CA GLY A 236 -8.71 -5.98 -1.99
C GLY A 236 -8.97 -5.72 -0.52
N LEU A 237 -8.44 -4.63 0.02
CA LEU A 237 -8.63 -4.24 1.41
C LEU A 237 -9.34 -2.87 1.48
N ALA A 238 -10.28 -2.75 2.40
CA ALA A 238 -10.98 -1.49 2.62
C ALA A 238 -10.05 -0.45 3.27
N PRO A 239 -10.22 0.86 2.96
CA PRO A 239 -9.43 1.93 3.56
C PRO A 239 -9.60 2.04 5.07
N SER A 240 -10.77 1.71 5.57
CA SER A 240 -11.10 1.61 7.00
C SER A 240 -12.22 0.60 7.23
N SER A 241 -12.41 0.19 8.48
CA SER A 241 -13.54 -0.69 8.86
C SER A 241 -14.92 -0.05 8.61
N LYS A 242 -15.00 1.29 8.56
CA LYS A 242 -16.23 2.03 8.25
C LYS A 242 -16.69 1.90 6.79
N LEU A 243 -15.74 1.55 5.90
CA LEU A 243 -15.97 1.38 4.47
C LEU A 243 -15.87 -0.09 4.00
N ALA A 244 -15.80 -1.06 4.91
CA ALA A 244 -15.49 -2.45 4.61
C ALA A 244 -16.40 -3.11 3.57
N ASP A 245 -17.67 -2.72 3.51
CA ASP A 245 -18.70 -3.34 2.65
C ASP A 245 -19.13 -2.44 1.49
N ARG A 246 -18.39 -1.37 1.18
CA ARG A 246 -18.78 -0.39 0.16
C ARG A 246 -18.45 -0.83 -1.26
N LEU A 247 -17.37 -1.56 -1.45
CA LEU A 247 -16.95 -2.12 -2.72
C LEU A 247 -16.83 -3.65 -2.60
N ASP A 248 -17.12 -4.33 -3.70
CA ASP A 248 -16.93 -5.78 -3.80
C ASP A 248 -15.45 -6.10 -3.99
N LEU A 249 -14.66 -5.98 -2.91
CA LEU A 249 -13.21 -6.19 -2.91
C LEU A 249 -12.85 -7.61 -2.46
N VAL A 250 -11.85 -8.19 -3.09
CA VAL A 250 -11.31 -9.50 -2.76
C VAL A 250 -9.86 -9.37 -2.31
N PRO A 251 -9.50 -9.71 -1.04
CA PRO A 251 -8.11 -9.67 -0.58
C PRO A 251 -7.18 -10.49 -1.47
N ALA A 252 -6.12 -9.85 -1.96
CA ALA A 252 -5.23 -10.47 -2.94
C ALA A 252 -4.10 -11.29 -2.32
N MET A 253 -3.74 -11.04 -1.05
CA MET A 253 -2.63 -11.72 -0.38
C MET A 253 -3.09 -12.77 0.61
N THR A 254 -2.51 -13.98 0.52
CA THR A 254 -2.57 -15.01 1.55
C THR A 254 -1.15 -15.35 2.02
N LEU A 255 -0.85 -15.11 3.29
CA LEU A 255 0.45 -15.44 3.88
C LEU A 255 0.40 -16.85 4.47
N LYS A 256 1.30 -17.70 4.01
CA LYS A 256 1.36 -19.13 4.38
C LYS A 256 2.73 -19.55 4.91
N THR A 257 2.72 -20.59 5.71
CA THR A 257 3.92 -21.28 6.17
C THR A 257 3.63 -22.79 6.28
N VAL A 258 4.53 -23.56 6.86
CA VAL A 258 4.37 -24.99 7.10
C VAL A 258 4.62 -25.35 8.56
N VAL A 259 4.10 -26.47 8.99
CA VAL A 259 4.54 -27.09 10.25
C VAL A 259 5.95 -27.63 10.06
N ALA A 260 6.92 -27.07 10.79
CA ALA A 260 8.31 -27.54 10.76
C ALA A 260 8.57 -28.68 11.76
N PHE A 261 7.90 -28.67 12.89
CA PHE A 261 8.08 -29.67 13.94
C PHE A 261 6.85 -29.77 14.84
N VAL A 262 6.52 -30.99 15.26
CA VAL A 262 5.45 -31.27 16.22
C VAL A 262 6.02 -32.04 17.41
N LYS A 263 5.64 -31.65 18.63
CA LYS A 263 6.03 -32.34 19.88
C LYS A 263 4.90 -32.35 20.87
N GLU A 264 4.93 -33.35 21.77
CA GLU A 264 4.11 -33.37 22.98
C GLU A 264 4.86 -32.71 24.13
N VAL A 265 4.16 -31.94 24.94
CA VAL A 265 4.65 -31.36 26.20
C VAL A 265 3.75 -31.80 27.36
N GLN A 266 4.34 -32.01 28.54
CA GLN A 266 3.58 -32.37 29.71
C GLN A 266 3.02 -31.14 30.41
N LYS A 267 1.99 -31.30 31.24
CA LYS A 267 1.49 -30.29 32.16
C LYS A 267 2.64 -29.66 32.94
N GLY A 268 2.66 -28.32 33.01
CA GLY A 268 3.71 -27.53 33.68
C GLY A 268 4.90 -27.16 32.78
N ALA A 269 5.01 -27.73 31.58
CA ALA A 269 6.02 -27.32 30.61
C ALA A 269 5.81 -25.87 30.16
N THR A 270 6.90 -25.12 30.05
CA THR A 270 6.83 -23.70 29.59
C THR A 270 7.28 -23.56 28.14
N ILE A 271 6.69 -22.60 27.41
CA ILE A 271 6.91 -22.41 25.97
C ILE A 271 7.43 -21.01 25.72
N SER A 272 8.45 -20.92 24.84
CA SER A 272 9.05 -19.71 24.28
C SER A 272 9.78 -18.81 25.29
N TYR A 273 10.29 -17.69 24.78
CA TYR A 273 11.04 -16.69 25.54
C TYR A 273 10.26 -16.13 26.73
N GLY A 274 10.94 -16.02 27.88
CA GLY A 274 10.35 -15.46 29.08
C GLY A 274 9.36 -16.42 29.77
N ARG A 275 9.17 -17.64 29.23
CA ARG A 275 8.30 -18.67 29.80
C ARG A 275 6.88 -18.15 30.11
N THR A 276 6.35 -17.31 29.17
CA THR A 276 5.07 -16.61 29.37
C THR A 276 3.85 -17.49 29.20
N PHE A 277 4.03 -18.68 28.65
CA PHE A 277 2.98 -19.70 28.54
C PHE A 277 3.41 -20.95 29.31
N THR A 278 2.50 -21.53 30.10
CA THR A 278 2.68 -22.79 30.79
C THR A 278 1.57 -23.74 30.41
N ALA A 279 1.92 -24.93 29.96
CA ALA A 279 0.94 -25.97 29.61
C ALA A 279 0.12 -26.37 30.84
N ASP A 280 -1.19 -26.25 30.79
CA ASP A 280 -2.14 -26.61 31.85
C ASP A 280 -2.53 -28.10 31.83
N ARG A 281 -2.28 -28.75 30.70
CA ARG A 281 -2.52 -30.19 30.42
C ARG A 281 -1.38 -30.76 29.57
N LYS A 282 -1.45 -32.02 29.22
CA LYS A 282 -0.63 -32.59 28.14
C LYS A 282 -1.08 -31.95 26.84
N MET A 283 -0.15 -31.34 26.09
CA MET A 283 -0.44 -30.58 24.87
C MET A 283 0.42 -31.04 23.70
N LYS A 284 -0.10 -30.91 22.49
CA LYS A 284 0.64 -31.07 21.24
C LYS A 284 0.96 -29.68 20.68
N ILE A 285 2.24 -29.36 20.50
CA ILE A 285 2.74 -28.06 20.06
C ILE A 285 3.39 -28.20 18.69
N ALA A 286 2.88 -27.43 17.71
CA ALA A 286 3.52 -27.26 16.41
C ALA A 286 4.43 -26.03 16.44
N THR A 287 5.60 -26.13 15.81
CA THR A 287 6.48 -25.01 15.51
C THR A 287 6.41 -24.71 14.02
N VAL A 288 6.15 -23.45 13.67
CA VAL A 288 6.10 -22.96 12.29
C VAL A 288 7.22 -21.96 12.03
N PRO A 289 7.88 -22.00 10.84
CA PRO A 289 9.08 -21.19 10.55
C PRO A 289 8.73 -19.79 10.04
N ILE A 290 7.92 -19.05 10.81
CA ILE A 290 7.59 -17.65 10.60
C ILE A 290 7.71 -16.88 11.92
N GLY A 291 8.26 -15.68 11.87
CA GLY A 291 8.40 -14.79 13.01
C GLY A 291 8.49 -13.32 12.60
N TYR A 292 8.93 -12.46 13.55
CA TYR A 292 8.91 -11.03 13.30
C TYR A 292 9.91 -10.56 12.22
N ALA A 293 10.93 -11.32 11.90
CA ALA A 293 11.82 -11.01 10.78
C ALA A 293 11.20 -11.34 9.40
N ASP A 294 10.08 -12.08 9.37
CA ASP A 294 9.27 -12.30 8.18
C ASP A 294 8.14 -11.25 8.04
N GLY A 295 7.97 -10.39 9.08
CA GLY A 295 6.90 -9.39 9.15
C GLY A 295 5.75 -9.79 10.09
N PHE A 296 5.77 -10.99 10.69
CA PHE A 296 4.75 -11.42 11.64
C PHE A 296 5.09 -10.92 13.06
N ILE A 297 4.60 -9.74 13.41
CA ILE A 297 5.01 -8.98 14.59
C ILE A 297 4.68 -9.67 15.92
N ARG A 298 5.46 -9.37 16.95
CA ARG A 298 5.37 -10.06 18.26
C ARG A 298 4.04 -9.86 18.98
N GLN A 299 3.35 -8.74 18.75
CA GLN A 299 2.05 -8.44 19.35
C GLN A 299 0.97 -9.42 18.95
N ASN A 300 1.08 -10.07 17.78
CA ASN A 300 0.18 -11.14 17.37
C ASN A 300 0.20 -12.38 18.30
N ALA A 301 1.14 -12.48 19.23
CA ALA A 301 1.10 -13.51 20.28
C ALA A 301 -0.03 -13.31 21.30
N LYS A 302 -0.62 -12.10 21.39
CA LYS A 302 -1.75 -11.83 22.26
C LYS A 302 -3.03 -12.21 21.53
N ASP A 303 -3.68 -13.26 21.99
CA ASP A 303 -4.95 -13.79 21.45
C ASP A 303 -4.93 -14.20 19.97
N GLY A 304 -3.74 -14.17 19.32
CA GLY A 304 -3.58 -14.54 17.93
C GLY A 304 -3.68 -16.05 17.66
N TYR A 305 -4.02 -16.37 16.45
CA TYR A 305 -4.07 -17.75 15.96
C TYR A 305 -3.65 -17.81 14.49
N MET A 306 -3.38 -19.01 14.02
CA MET A 306 -3.26 -19.37 12.61
C MET A 306 -4.21 -20.52 12.32
N THR A 307 -4.41 -20.91 11.06
CA THR A 307 -5.14 -22.13 10.75
C THR A 307 -4.21 -23.22 10.26
N VAL A 308 -4.41 -24.42 10.79
CA VAL A 308 -3.75 -25.67 10.37
C VAL A 308 -4.83 -26.65 9.96
N ASN A 309 -4.77 -27.18 8.75
CA ASN A 309 -5.80 -28.07 8.20
C ASN A 309 -7.23 -27.47 8.34
N GLY A 310 -7.39 -26.14 8.13
CA GLY A 310 -8.65 -25.43 8.26
C GLY A 310 -9.17 -25.24 9.69
N LYS A 311 -8.38 -25.58 10.72
CA LYS A 311 -8.76 -25.45 12.14
C LYS A 311 -7.90 -24.42 12.84
N LYS A 312 -8.48 -23.63 13.74
CA LYS A 312 -7.78 -22.61 14.53
C LYS A 312 -6.76 -23.23 15.48
N ALA A 313 -5.52 -22.81 15.37
CA ALA A 313 -4.41 -23.14 16.24
C ALA A 313 -3.92 -21.88 16.96
N LYS A 314 -4.11 -21.77 18.27
CA LYS A 314 -3.70 -20.59 19.05
C LYS A 314 -2.18 -20.47 19.10
N ILE A 315 -1.70 -19.23 19.04
CA ILE A 315 -0.29 -18.93 19.31
C ILE A 315 -0.03 -19.08 20.80
N VAL A 316 1.02 -19.83 21.15
CA VAL A 316 1.42 -20.09 22.54
C VAL A 316 2.83 -19.60 22.81
N GLY A 317 2.96 -18.78 23.85
CA GLY A 317 4.21 -18.11 24.19
C GLY A 317 4.51 -16.94 23.22
N ARG A 318 5.74 -16.43 23.28
CA ARG A 318 6.17 -15.28 22.47
C ARG A 318 6.57 -15.71 21.06
N ILE A 319 6.21 -14.92 20.05
CA ILE A 319 6.73 -15.04 18.69
C ILE A 319 8.22 -14.73 18.71
N CYS A 320 9.02 -15.60 18.08
CA CYS A 320 10.48 -15.47 17.96
C CYS A 320 10.83 -14.71 16.66
N MET A 321 12.13 -14.52 16.41
CA MET A 321 12.60 -13.88 15.18
C MET A 321 12.15 -14.65 13.92
N ASP A 322 12.26 -15.98 13.95
CA ASP A 322 12.09 -16.85 12.79
C ASP A 322 11.06 -17.99 13.02
N GLN A 323 10.44 -18.06 14.18
CA GLN A 323 9.57 -19.19 14.55
C GLN A 323 8.43 -18.75 15.47
N THR A 324 7.29 -19.41 15.31
CA THR A 324 6.11 -19.28 16.17
C THR A 324 5.63 -20.66 16.62
N MET A 325 5.11 -20.77 17.83
CA MET A 325 4.56 -21.99 18.38
C MET A 325 3.04 -21.92 18.44
N LEU A 326 2.39 -23.02 18.03
CA LEU A 326 0.94 -23.15 17.95
C LEU A 326 0.48 -24.31 18.82
N ASP A 327 -0.62 -24.13 19.54
CA ASP A 327 -1.36 -25.23 20.19
C ASP A 327 -2.19 -25.97 19.14
N VAL A 328 -1.81 -27.20 18.86
CA VAL A 328 -2.50 -28.10 17.92
C VAL A 328 -3.05 -29.32 18.62
N THR A 329 -3.26 -29.24 19.95
CA THR A 329 -3.70 -30.37 20.80
C THR A 329 -4.99 -31.00 20.28
N ASP A 330 -5.94 -30.17 19.91
CA ASP A 330 -7.29 -30.56 19.51
C ASP A 330 -7.45 -30.65 17.96
N ILE A 331 -6.31 -30.64 17.23
CA ILE A 331 -6.27 -30.82 15.78
C ILE A 331 -5.66 -32.18 15.45
N GLU A 332 -6.45 -33.03 14.78
CA GLU A 332 -6.04 -34.39 14.43
C GLU A 332 -4.97 -34.38 13.34
N ASP A 333 -4.10 -35.37 13.35
CA ASP A 333 -3.12 -35.73 12.31
C ASP A 333 -2.16 -34.62 11.84
N VAL A 334 -1.93 -33.58 12.68
CA VAL A 334 -0.95 -32.55 12.38
C VAL A 334 0.46 -33.13 12.34
N LYS A 335 1.15 -32.90 11.23
CA LYS A 335 2.51 -33.41 10.97
C LYS A 335 3.38 -32.36 10.27
N THR A 336 4.68 -32.60 10.30
CA THR A 336 5.66 -31.77 9.57
C THR A 336 5.32 -31.74 8.07
N GLY A 337 5.33 -30.54 7.51
CA GLY A 337 4.98 -30.26 6.12
C GLY A 337 3.53 -29.83 5.89
N ASP A 338 2.65 -29.97 6.90
CA ASP A 338 1.28 -29.46 6.77
C ASP A 338 1.27 -27.96 6.56
N GLU A 339 0.41 -27.47 5.68
CA GLU A 339 0.26 -26.06 5.38
C GLU A 339 -0.44 -25.31 6.53
N VAL A 340 0.05 -24.12 6.80
CA VAL A 340 -0.49 -23.23 7.83
C VAL A 340 -0.79 -21.90 7.18
N VAL A 341 -2.02 -21.41 7.33
CA VAL A 341 -2.40 -20.07 6.88
C VAL A 341 -2.25 -19.09 8.05
N VAL A 342 -1.42 -18.08 7.82
CA VAL A 342 -1.13 -17.03 8.81
C VAL A 342 -2.19 -15.93 8.75
N PHE A 343 -2.52 -15.47 7.53
CA PHE A 343 -3.70 -14.67 7.22
C PHE A 343 -4.07 -14.86 5.74
N GLY A 344 -5.31 -14.59 5.40
CA GLY A 344 -5.84 -14.71 4.04
C GLY A 344 -7.17 -13.98 3.87
N THR A 345 -8.08 -14.55 3.10
CA THR A 345 -9.40 -13.96 2.81
C THR A 345 -10.38 -14.06 3.98
N GLY A 346 -10.16 -14.96 4.92
CA GLY A 346 -11.08 -15.26 6.03
C GLY A 346 -12.14 -16.31 5.72
N GLU A 347 -12.28 -16.74 4.47
CA GLU A 347 -13.35 -17.65 4.02
C GLU A 347 -13.33 -19.02 4.72
N ASN A 348 -12.15 -19.49 5.10
CA ASN A 348 -11.98 -20.80 5.78
C ASN A 348 -11.70 -20.62 7.28
N GLY A 349 -11.99 -19.44 7.85
CA GLY A 349 -11.79 -19.13 9.26
C GLY A 349 -10.35 -18.78 9.65
N GLU A 350 -9.46 -18.56 8.67
CA GLU A 350 -8.14 -17.98 8.89
C GLU A 350 -8.24 -16.49 9.29
N PRO A 351 -7.22 -15.93 9.97
CA PRO A 351 -7.15 -14.48 10.21
C PRO A 351 -7.14 -13.71 8.88
N THR A 352 -7.71 -12.51 8.89
CA THR A 352 -7.56 -11.53 7.81
C THR A 352 -6.49 -10.50 8.16
N ALA A 353 -6.03 -9.72 7.18
CA ALA A 353 -5.14 -8.60 7.43
C ALA A 353 -5.75 -7.59 8.42
N ASP A 354 -7.08 -7.38 8.33
CA ASP A 354 -7.84 -6.50 9.23
C ASP A 354 -7.85 -7.06 10.66
N SER A 355 -8.17 -8.34 10.84
CA SER A 355 -8.22 -8.95 12.18
C SER A 355 -6.85 -8.97 12.87
N LEU A 356 -5.75 -9.12 12.12
CA LEU A 356 -4.39 -8.99 12.65
C LEU A 356 -4.06 -7.54 13.02
N ALA A 357 -4.50 -6.59 12.21
CA ALA A 357 -4.33 -5.17 12.48
C ALA A 357 -5.08 -4.75 13.76
N GLU A 358 -6.33 -5.14 13.90
CA GLU A 358 -7.13 -4.91 15.12
C GLU A 358 -6.47 -5.50 16.37
N ASN A 359 -6.02 -6.76 16.29
CA ASN A 359 -5.35 -7.44 17.40
C ASN A 359 -4.06 -6.72 17.86
N THR A 360 -3.43 -5.99 16.97
CA THR A 360 -2.14 -5.31 17.23
C THR A 360 -2.26 -3.79 17.36
N GLY A 361 -3.46 -3.23 17.18
CA GLY A 361 -3.73 -1.80 17.32
C GLY A 361 -3.17 -0.96 16.15
N THR A 362 -3.19 -1.51 14.95
CA THR A 362 -2.75 -0.85 13.71
C THR A 362 -3.80 -0.97 12.60
N ILE A 363 -3.40 -0.75 11.34
CA ILE A 363 -4.26 -0.81 10.16
C ILE A 363 -3.80 -1.91 9.18
N ASN A 364 -4.71 -2.40 8.35
CA ASN A 364 -4.46 -3.45 7.36
C ASN A 364 -3.31 -3.10 6.39
N TYR A 365 -3.13 -1.81 6.07
CA TYR A 365 -2.01 -1.30 5.27
C TYR A 365 -0.65 -1.72 5.86
N GLU A 366 -0.47 -1.52 7.17
CA GLU A 366 0.77 -1.87 7.84
C GLU A 366 0.96 -3.40 7.84
N THR A 367 -0.10 -4.15 8.11
CA THR A 367 -0.05 -5.62 8.13
C THR A 367 0.50 -6.20 6.83
N VAL A 368 0.00 -5.77 5.66
CA VAL A 368 0.47 -6.29 4.37
C VAL A 368 1.84 -5.73 3.97
N CYS A 369 2.11 -4.45 4.27
CA CYS A 369 3.42 -3.84 3.99
C CYS A 369 4.57 -4.45 4.80
N LEU A 370 4.29 -4.98 5.99
CA LEU A 370 5.29 -5.59 6.86
C LEU A 370 5.76 -6.96 6.37
N VAL A 371 5.06 -7.63 5.44
CA VAL A 371 5.52 -8.91 4.88
C VAL A 371 6.90 -8.74 4.26
N GLY A 372 7.92 -9.30 4.93
CA GLY A 372 9.33 -9.04 4.68
C GLY A 372 9.81 -9.46 3.28
N LYS A 373 10.89 -8.86 2.80
CA LYS A 373 11.49 -9.15 1.49
C LYS A 373 11.99 -10.60 1.36
N ARG A 374 12.33 -11.25 2.47
CA ARG A 374 12.76 -12.67 2.47
C ARG A 374 11.62 -13.67 2.30
N VAL A 375 10.36 -13.21 2.37
CA VAL A 375 9.17 -14.01 2.06
C VAL A 375 8.93 -13.93 0.56
N PRO A 376 9.05 -15.04 -0.20
CA PRO A 376 8.81 -15.01 -1.64
C PRO A 376 7.33 -14.72 -1.94
N ARG A 377 7.08 -14.00 -3.04
CA ARG A 377 5.73 -13.79 -3.59
C ARG A 377 5.48 -14.81 -4.69
N ILE A 378 4.36 -15.48 -4.61
CA ILE A 378 3.90 -16.48 -5.57
C ILE A 378 2.65 -15.94 -6.21
N TYR A 379 2.73 -15.63 -7.50
CA TYR A 379 1.60 -15.10 -8.25
C TYR A 379 0.78 -16.25 -8.83
N ILE A 380 -0.51 -16.24 -8.50
CA ILE A 380 -1.44 -17.33 -8.86
C ILE A 380 -2.57 -16.75 -9.70
N LYS A 381 -2.79 -17.37 -10.88
CA LYS A 381 -3.93 -17.12 -11.75
C LYS A 381 -4.64 -18.43 -12.07
N ASP A 382 -5.97 -18.46 -11.95
CA ASP A 382 -6.79 -19.65 -12.23
C ASP A 382 -6.28 -20.94 -11.55
N GLY A 383 -5.81 -20.79 -10.28
CA GLY A 383 -5.26 -21.89 -9.48
C GLY A 383 -3.87 -22.38 -9.92
N LYS A 384 -3.21 -21.70 -10.86
CA LYS A 384 -1.87 -22.04 -11.35
C LYS A 384 -0.85 -20.98 -10.95
N ILE A 385 0.36 -21.43 -10.63
CA ILE A 385 1.49 -20.54 -10.38
C ILE A 385 1.97 -19.97 -11.72
N GLU A 386 1.85 -18.65 -11.88
CA GLU A 386 2.35 -17.92 -13.05
C GLU A 386 3.81 -17.49 -12.85
N ASN A 387 4.15 -17.00 -11.66
CA ASN A 387 5.49 -16.54 -11.35
C ASN A 387 5.82 -16.71 -9.87
N VAL A 388 7.12 -16.74 -9.53
CA VAL A 388 7.64 -16.77 -8.17
C VAL A 388 8.76 -15.75 -8.06
N MET A 389 8.59 -14.73 -7.23
CA MET A 389 9.57 -13.68 -7.00
C MET A 389 10.26 -13.87 -5.64
N TYR A 390 11.59 -13.92 -5.67
CA TYR A 390 12.47 -13.87 -4.50
C TYR A 390 13.14 -12.50 -4.47
N LYS A 391 12.92 -11.73 -3.40
CA LYS A 391 13.63 -10.46 -3.15
C LYS A 391 14.65 -10.69 -2.02
N LEU A 392 15.86 -11.07 -2.38
CA LEU A 392 17.00 -11.18 -1.45
C LEU A 392 17.84 -9.90 -1.46
#